data_733997f62dc5dc4798f5031e19790afb
#
_entry.id   733997f62dc5dc4798f5031e19790afb
#
_cell.length_a   1.000
_cell.length_b   1.000
_cell.length_c   1.000
_cell.angle_alpha   90.00
_cell.angle_beta   90.00
_cell.angle_gamma   90.00
#
_symmetry.space_group_name_H-M   'P 1'
#
loop_
_entity.id
_entity.type
_entity.pdbx_description
1 polymer ?
#
loop_
_entity_poly.entity_id
_entity_poly.type
_entity_poly.pdbx_seq_one_letter_code
_entity_poly.pdbx_strand_id
1 'polypeptide(L)'
;MPLQINVGQATHIGAREHNEDYAACVTPEASVAQIKGALLAIADGVGGGAAGREAAEYTVRGVLSDYYATPDTWEVPFALDKILTAINRWLRAQASSRRESTGMATTLSALILRGSRYYTAHVGDSRIYRLRGEQLQQLTNDHVWDRPNMQHVLKRAVGLDDFLSVDYGDGDLAADDVFCLVTDGIWEPLGELALHELLHLHRDPQRAADALVETATKRGGQDNASAVVAKIVQAGDESLHDFLAEGKTLPLPARLKPGAHLDDFEVLALLHESRASVLYQVRHTGTRQVGVLKTLQAALSDDAASCAGLLMEEWLAKRVLAHYFPQVVPIAPGARSALYYVMSYHEGATLQQRLDQGQHFSVADVTQIGIRLLKGLSALHRLHIIHRDIKPANLHSGADGKLRILDLGVALNPWTAEGARGNAGTPSFIAPELFGSGGVASTQTDLYAAGVTLYHLLTRKYPYGEIEPFQHPRFGEPAPPTRYRPDIPQWLENILLKAVARDPQHRFETVEEMLLALERGEMQPLAALPPTPLMERNPLAVWQGLALLSFVLNLLLLYWLLAGA
;
A
#
# COMPACT_ATOMS: atom_id res chain seq x y z
N MET A 1 8.18 -9.67 0.15
CA MET A 1 9.28 -10.33 -0.59
C MET A 1 9.05 -10.14 -2.09
N PRO A 2 10.08 -10.06 -2.95
CA PRO A 2 9.85 -9.95 -4.39
C PRO A 2 9.33 -11.27 -4.97
N LEU A 3 8.51 -11.17 -6.01
CA LEU A 3 8.09 -12.31 -6.81
C LEU A 3 9.31 -12.94 -7.49
N GLN A 4 9.45 -14.27 -7.39
CA GLN A 4 10.49 -15.03 -8.06
C GLN A 4 9.85 -16.10 -8.92
N ILE A 5 10.20 -16.11 -10.21
CA ILE A 5 9.68 -17.03 -11.20
C ILE A 5 10.81 -17.59 -12.06
N ASN A 6 10.64 -18.82 -12.51
CA ASN A 6 11.45 -19.41 -13.58
C ASN A 6 10.55 -19.61 -14.79
N VAL A 7 11.05 -19.29 -15.99
CA VAL A 7 10.29 -19.39 -17.23
C VAL A 7 11.06 -20.22 -18.24
N GLY A 8 10.34 -21.03 -19.00
CA GLY A 8 10.84 -21.77 -20.16
C GLY A 8 9.87 -21.62 -21.33
N GLN A 9 10.39 -21.67 -22.55
CA GLN A 9 9.57 -21.60 -23.75
C GLN A 9 10.14 -22.51 -24.85
N ALA A 10 9.24 -23.08 -25.65
CA ALA A 10 9.59 -23.90 -26.80
C ALA A 10 8.56 -23.69 -27.92
N THR A 11 9.01 -23.78 -29.14
CA THR A 11 8.17 -23.71 -30.35
C THR A 11 8.68 -24.64 -31.41
N HIS A 12 7.80 -25.21 -32.21
CA HIS A 12 8.12 -26.08 -33.32
C HIS A 12 7.15 -25.84 -34.49
N ILE A 13 7.67 -25.89 -35.71
CA ILE A 13 6.91 -25.62 -36.94
C ILE A 13 5.86 -26.70 -37.25
N GLY A 14 6.01 -27.92 -36.66
CA GLY A 14 5.13 -29.04 -36.98
C GLY A 14 5.32 -29.53 -38.42
N ALA A 15 4.21 -29.83 -39.11
CA ALA A 15 4.18 -30.21 -40.52
C ALA A 15 3.87 -29.03 -41.47
N ARG A 16 3.74 -27.80 -40.94
CA ARG A 16 3.46 -26.60 -41.72
C ARG A 16 4.71 -26.09 -42.45
N GLU A 17 4.55 -25.27 -43.49
CA GLU A 17 5.65 -24.62 -44.20
C GLU A 17 6.24 -23.45 -43.43
N HIS A 18 5.41 -22.78 -42.64
CA HIS A 18 5.76 -21.62 -41.82
C HIS A 18 5.28 -21.79 -40.37
N ASN A 19 6.01 -21.19 -39.45
CA ASN A 19 5.56 -21.09 -38.07
C ASN A 19 4.83 -19.75 -37.88
N GLU A 20 3.52 -19.81 -37.68
CA GLU A 20 2.64 -18.66 -37.48
C GLU A 20 2.43 -18.36 -35.98
N ASP A 21 2.85 -19.26 -35.09
CA ASP A 21 2.88 -19.04 -33.67
C ASP A 21 3.93 -18.00 -33.27
N TYR A 22 3.64 -17.21 -32.25
CA TYR A 22 4.62 -16.37 -31.61
C TYR A 22 4.42 -16.38 -30.10
N ALA A 23 5.51 -16.63 -29.37
CA ALA A 23 5.51 -16.65 -27.92
C ALA A 23 6.68 -15.84 -27.36
N ALA A 24 6.47 -15.06 -26.34
CA ALA A 24 7.54 -14.33 -25.66
C ALA A 24 7.18 -14.03 -24.20
N CYS A 25 8.21 -13.77 -23.40
CA CYS A 25 8.07 -13.38 -22.00
C CYS A 25 9.02 -12.24 -21.67
N VAL A 26 8.61 -11.40 -20.69
CA VAL A 26 9.44 -10.36 -20.08
C VAL A 26 9.43 -10.56 -18.58
N THR A 27 10.62 -10.74 -18.01
CA THR A 27 10.88 -10.74 -16.57
C THR A 27 11.75 -9.52 -16.27
N PRO A 28 11.16 -8.36 -15.93
CA PRO A 28 11.90 -7.12 -15.80
C PRO A 28 12.77 -7.10 -14.54
N GLU A 29 13.64 -6.08 -14.42
CA GLU A 29 14.43 -5.85 -13.22
C GLU A 29 13.54 -5.64 -11.98
N ALA A 30 14.10 -5.90 -10.79
CA ALA A 30 13.35 -5.96 -9.53
C ALA A 30 12.45 -4.75 -9.26
N SER A 31 12.86 -3.54 -9.60
CA SER A 31 12.07 -2.31 -9.41
C SER A 31 10.81 -2.27 -10.28
N VAL A 32 10.93 -2.65 -11.54
CA VAL A 32 9.81 -2.72 -12.50
C VAL A 32 8.95 -3.96 -12.24
N ALA A 33 9.58 -5.09 -11.89
CA ALA A 33 8.88 -6.32 -11.52
C ALA A 33 7.94 -6.13 -10.32
N GLN A 34 8.33 -5.28 -9.37
CA GLN A 34 7.53 -4.98 -8.19
C GLN A 34 6.24 -4.21 -8.52
N ILE A 35 6.27 -3.36 -9.55
CA ILE A 35 5.15 -2.49 -9.94
C ILE A 35 4.31 -3.14 -11.04
N LYS A 36 4.96 -3.68 -12.07
CA LYS A 36 4.31 -4.21 -13.29
C LYS A 36 4.24 -5.74 -13.33
N GLY A 37 5.09 -6.43 -12.56
CA GLY A 37 5.18 -7.89 -12.62
C GLY A 37 5.92 -8.40 -13.85
N ALA A 38 5.86 -9.73 -14.06
CA ALA A 38 6.33 -10.40 -15.26
C ALA A 38 5.14 -10.66 -16.21
N LEU A 39 5.38 -10.57 -17.51
CA LEU A 39 4.37 -10.79 -18.53
C LEU A 39 4.82 -11.89 -19.50
N LEU A 40 3.94 -12.86 -19.72
CA LEU A 40 4.09 -13.95 -20.67
C LEU A 40 2.94 -13.87 -21.68
N ALA A 41 3.20 -14.09 -22.94
CA ALA A 41 2.17 -14.09 -23.97
C ALA A 41 2.47 -15.10 -25.07
N ILE A 42 1.40 -15.69 -25.59
CA ILE A 42 1.42 -16.60 -26.73
C ILE A 42 0.27 -16.24 -27.68
N ALA A 43 0.52 -16.37 -28.96
CA ALA A 43 -0.44 -16.09 -30.02
C ALA A 43 -0.24 -17.07 -31.17
N ASP A 44 -1.34 -17.49 -31.78
CA ASP A 44 -1.40 -18.30 -32.99
C ASP A 44 -1.96 -17.46 -34.12
N GLY A 45 -1.24 -17.39 -35.23
CA GLY A 45 -1.60 -16.54 -36.38
C GLY A 45 -2.66 -17.19 -37.27
N VAL A 46 -3.76 -16.46 -37.50
CA VAL A 46 -4.89 -16.91 -38.34
C VAL A 46 -4.78 -16.31 -39.73
N GLY A 47 -4.99 -17.11 -40.75
CA GLY A 47 -5.07 -16.63 -42.16
C GLY A 47 -4.08 -17.23 -43.13
N GLY A 48 -3.15 -18.06 -42.66
CA GLY A 48 -2.17 -18.78 -43.46
C GLY A 48 -1.03 -17.91 -43.99
N GLY A 49 0.22 -18.32 -43.71
CA GLY A 49 1.42 -17.70 -44.23
C GLY A 49 1.91 -16.45 -43.52
N ALA A 50 2.46 -15.50 -44.28
CA ALA A 50 3.15 -14.34 -43.71
C ALA A 50 2.25 -13.41 -42.87
N ALA A 51 0.98 -13.28 -43.23
CA ALA A 51 0.05 -12.37 -42.57
C ALA A 51 -0.34 -12.86 -41.15
N GLY A 52 -0.55 -14.17 -40.95
CA GLY A 52 -0.82 -14.77 -39.64
C GLY A 52 0.36 -14.59 -38.70
N ARG A 53 1.56 -14.93 -39.18
CA ARG A 53 2.79 -14.74 -38.42
C ARG A 53 3.01 -13.27 -38.00
N GLU A 54 2.87 -12.34 -38.96
CA GLU A 54 3.00 -10.91 -38.63
C GLU A 54 1.98 -10.48 -37.58
N ALA A 55 0.72 -10.94 -37.65
CA ALA A 55 -0.31 -10.62 -36.69
C ALA A 55 0.03 -11.13 -35.28
N ALA A 56 0.49 -12.39 -35.16
CA ALA A 56 0.92 -12.98 -33.88
C ALA A 56 2.12 -12.23 -33.29
N GLU A 57 3.16 -11.99 -34.09
CA GLU A 57 4.35 -11.28 -33.65
C GLU A 57 4.06 -9.85 -33.21
N TYR A 58 3.30 -9.07 -34.00
CA TYR A 58 2.92 -7.71 -33.64
C TYR A 58 2.06 -7.66 -32.38
N THR A 59 1.12 -8.57 -32.23
CA THR A 59 0.25 -8.62 -31.07
C THR A 59 1.03 -8.89 -29.79
N VAL A 60 1.85 -9.94 -29.77
CA VAL A 60 2.64 -10.28 -28.58
C VAL A 60 3.66 -9.20 -28.27
N ARG A 61 4.44 -8.73 -29.25
CA ARG A 61 5.43 -7.66 -29.05
C ARG A 61 4.78 -6.36 -28.59
N GLY A 62 3.63 -5.99 -29.18
CA GLY A 62 2.87 -4.80 -28.79
C GLY A 62 2.40 -4.89 -27.34
N VAL A 63 1.81 -6.03 -26.94
CA VAL A 63 1.39 -6.23 -25.55
C VAL A 63 2.57 -6.13 -24.59
N LEU A 64 3.70 -6.81 -24.90
CA LEU A 64 4.89 -6.80 -24.06
C LEU A 64 5.51 -5.40 -23.95
N SER A 65 5.64 -4.66 -25.05
CA SER A 65 6.24 -3.32 -25.07
C SER A 65 5.34 -2.29 -24.37
N ASP A 66 4.08 -2.24 -24.79
CA ASP A 66 3.18 -1.15 -24.39
C ASP A 66 2.71 -1.32 -22.94
N TYR A 67 2.62 -2.55 -22.42
CA TYR A 67 2.23 -2.79 -21.04
C TYR A 67 3.18 -2.10 -20.04
N TYR A 68 4.48 -2.22 -20.23
CA TYR A 68 5.46 -1.58 -19.36
C TYR A 68 5.54 -0.06 -19.55
N ALA A 69 5.04 0.47 -20.67
CA ALA A 69 4.95 1.91 -20.93
C ALA A 69 3.66 2.55 -20.38
N THR A 70 2.67 1.77 -19.92
CA THR A 70 1.45 2.32 -19.31
C THR A 70 1.76 2.99 -17.98
N PRO A 71 0.95 4.00 -17.55
CA PRO A 71 1.06 4.58 -16.23
C PRO A 71 0.96 3.52 -15.12
N ASP A 72 1.75 3.69 -14.06
CA ASP A 72 1.76 2.75 -12.91
C ASP A 72 0.44 2.74 -12.12
N THR A 73 -0.37 3.77 -12.30
CA THR A 73 -1.70 3.91 -11.70
C THR A 73 -2.80 3.13 -12.43
N TRP A 74 -2.51 2.56 -13.60
CA TRP A 74 -3.50 1.77 -14.33
C TRP A 74 -3.60 0.35 -13.79
N GLU A 75 -4.84 -0.13 -13.63
CA GLU A 75 -5.12 -1.53 -13.31
C GLU A 75 -4.74 -2.43 -14.50
N VAL A 76 -4.31 -3.67 -14.21
CA VAL A 76 -3.84 -4.59 -15.24
C VAL A 76 -4.89 -4.84 -16.32
N PRO A 77 -6.17 -5.15 -15.99
CA PRO A 77 -7.20 -5.36 -17.02
C PRO A 77 -7.45 -4.11 -17.86
N PHE A 78 -7.46 -2.92 -17.23
CA PHE A 78 -7.66 -1.66 -17.95
C PHE A 78 -6.49 -1.34 -18.89
N ALA A 79 -5.24 -1.56 -18.44
CA ALA A 79 -4.07 -1.37 -19.28
C ALA A 79 -4.11 -2.29 -20.51
N LEU A 80 -4.39 -3.57 -20.29
CA LEU A 80 -4.51 -4.56 -21.38
C LEU A 80 -5.65 -4.25 -22.35
N ASP A 81 -6.81 -3.79 -21.85
CA ASP A 81 -7.93 -3.38 -22.70
C ASP A 81 -7.54 -2.26 -23.67
N LYS A 82 -6.85 -1.22 -23.17
CA LYS A 82 -6.40 -0.10 -24.01
C LYS A 82 -5.38 -0.54 -25.04
N ILE A 83 -4.42 -1.38 -24.66
CA ILE A 83 -3.40 -1.90 -25.55
C ILE A 83 -4.02 -2.79 -26.64
N LEU A 84 -4.82 -3.77 -26.24
CA LEU A 84 -5.43 -4.73 -27.17
C LEU A 84 -6.41 -4.05 -28.13
N THR A 85 -7.17 -3.08 -27.66
CA THR A 85 -8.03 -2.25 -28.53
C THR A 85 -7.20 -1.47 -29.57
N ALA A 86 -6.05 -0.93 -29.18
CA ALA A 86 -5.16 -0.22 -30.11
C ALA A 86 -4.55 -1.18 -31.14
N ILE A 87 -4.05 -2.33 -30.70
CA ILE A 87 -3.48 -3.38 -31.57
C ILE A 87 -4.53 -3.88 -32.57
N ASN A 88 -5.75 -4.18 -32.10
CA ASN A 88 -6.84 -4.64 -32.96
C ASN A 88 -7.15 -3.63 -34.08
N ARG A 89 -7.25 -2.35 -33.75
CA ARG A 89 -7.46 -1.30 -34.76
C ARG A 89 -6.31 -1.22 -35.77
N TRP A 90 -5.09 -1.36 -35.29
CA TRP A 90 -3.92 -1.31 -36.17
C TRP A 90 -3.88 -2.51 -37.13
N LEU A 91 -4.08 -3.76 -36.63
CA LEU A 91 -4.15 -4.96 -37.48
C LEU A 91 -5.22 -4.83 -38.57
N ARG A 92 -6.40 -4.36 -38.24
CA ARG A 92 -7.48 -4.12 -39.20
C ARG A 92 -7.14 -3.07 -40.24
N ALA A 93 -6.48 -1.98 -39.82
CA ALA A 93 -6.02 -0.95 -40.77
C ALA A 93 -4.99 -1.51 -41.74
N GLN A 94 -4.07 -2.38 -41.29
CA GLN A 94 -3.10 -3.05 -42.14
C GLN A 94 -3.79 -4.04 -43.11
N ALA A 95 -4.72 -4.87 -42.60
CA ALA A 95 -5.48 -5.80 -43.44
C ALA A 95 -6.29 -5.09 -44.55
N SER A 96 -6.79 -3.88 -44.27
CA SER A 96 -7.53 -3.08 -45.25
C SER A 96 -6.64 -2.38 -46.27
N SER A 97 -5.39 -2.09 -45.95
CA SER A 97 -4.47 -1.30 -46.79
C SER A 97 -3.66 -2.13 -47.79
N ARG A 98 -3.47 -3.43 -47.56
CA ARG A 98 -2.64 -4.32 -48.36
C ARG A 98 -3.43 -5.56 -48.82
N ARG A 99 -3.51 -5.84 -50.12
CA ARG A 99 -4.18 -7.03 -50.63
C ARG A 99 -3.54 -8.36 -50.12
N GLU A 100 -2.25 -8.35 -49.84
CA GLU A 100 -1.49 -9.47 -49.31
C GLU A 100 -1.69 -9.74 -47.83
N SER A 101 -2.28 -8.78 -47.10
CA SER A 101 -2.57 -8.85 -45.64
C SER A 101 -4.05 -9.16 -45.34
N THR A 102 -4.82 -9.63 -46.34
CA THR A 102 -6.22 -10.02 -46.16
C THR A 102 -6.29 -11.19 -45.17
N GLY A 103 -6.96 -10.98 -44.02
CA GLY A 103 -7.06 -12.00 -42.97
C GLY A 103 -5.96 -11.90 -41.88
N MET A 104 -5.30 -10.76 -41.72
CA MET A 104 -4.33 -10.52 -40.66
C MET A 104 -4.99 -10.53 -39.26
N ALA A 105 -5.07 -11.71 -38.68
CA ALA A 105 -5.68 -11.93 -37.36
C ALA A 105 -4.86 -12.95 -36.56
N THR A 106 -5.06 -12.98 -35.24
CA THR A 106 -4.34 -13.89 -34.35
C THR A 106 -5.12 -14.16 -33.07
N THR A 107 -4.90 -15.32 -32.45
CA THR A 107 -5.28 -15.56 -31.06
C THR A 107 -4.37 -14.77 -30.12
N LEU A 108 -4.72 -14.68 -28.86
CA LEU A 108 -3.84 -14.18 -27.80
C LEU A 108 -4.22 -14.81 -26.47
N SER A 109 -3.22 -15.35 -25.79
CA SER A 109 -3.29 -15.67 -24.37
C SER A 109 -2.13 -14.99 -23.66
N ALA A 110 -2.44 -14.01 -22.79
CA ALA A 110 -1.46 -13.26 -22.02
C ALA A 110 -1.66 -13.51 -20.51
N LEU A 111 -0.55 -13.70 -19.81
CA LEU A 111 -0.49 -13.92 -18.36
C LEU A 111 0.45 -12.90 -17.72
N ILE A 112 -0.05 -12.14 -16.77
CA ILE A 112 0.74 -11.22 -15.94
C ILE A 112 0.84 -11.82 -14.55
N LEU A 113 2.07 -11.91 -14.02
CA LEU A 113 2.39 -12.37 -12.67
C LEU A 113 2.91 -11.17 -11.87
N ARG A 114 2.08 -10.65 -10.95
CA ARG A 114 2.43 -9.42 -10.20
C ARG A 114 2.12 -9.57 -8.71
N GLY A 115 3.12 -9.36 -7.86
CA GLY A 115 2.96 -9.50 -6.42
C GLY A 115 2.50 -10.90 -6.02
N SER A 116 1.35 -10.98 -5.36
CA SER A 116 0.70 -12.23 -4.96
C SER A 116 -0.43 -12.68 -5.90
N ARG A 117 -0.61 -12.03 -7.07
CA ARG A 117 -1.71 -12.31 -8.00
C ARG A 117 -1.25 -12.58 -9.42
N TYR A 118 -2.06 -13.32 -10.17
CA TYR A 118 -1.96 -13.42 -11.63
C TYR A 118 -3.17 -12.77 -12.30
N TYR A 119 -2.98 -12.32 -13.54
CA TYR A 119 -4.01 -11.77 -14.40
C TYR A 119 -3.90 -12.41 -15.77
N THR A 120 -5.04 -12.69 -16.40
CA THR A 120 -5.10 -13.24 -17.75
C THR A 120 -5.87 -12.30 -18.67
N ALA A 121 -5.46 -12.24 -19.94
CA ALA A 121 -6.25 -11.69 -21.04
C ALA A 121 -6.26 -12.69 -22.17
N HIS A 122 -7.43 -13.04 -22.67
CA HIS A 122 -7.57 -14.13 -23.60
C HIS A 122 -8.52 -13.82 -24.76
N VAL A 123 -8.10 -14.17 -25.97
CA VAL A 123 -8.89 -14.13 -27.20
C VAL A 123 -8.47 -15.30 -28.09
N GLY A 124 -9.38 -16.17 -28.47
CA GLY A 124 -9.11 -17.30 -29.38
C GLY A 124 -9.26 -18.65 -28.69
N ASP A 125 -8.41 -19.60 -29.06
CA ASP A 125 -8.37 -20.98 -28.57
C ASP A 125 -7.00 -21.43 -28.07
N SER A 126 -6.01 -20.55 -28.05
CA SER A 126 -4.80 -20.76 -27.24
C SER A 126 -5.18 -20.80 -25.77
N ARG A 127 -4.58 -21.68 -24.96
CA ARG A 127 -5.05 -21.91 -23.59
C ARG A 127 -4.01 -21.54 -22.53
N ILE A 128 -4.49 -21.14 -21.37
CA ILE A 128 -3.69 -20.97 -20.14
C ILE A 128 -4.15 -22.00 -19.13
N TYR A 129 -3.22 -22.82 -18.65
CA TYR A 129 -3.44 -23.76 -17.55
C TYR A 129 -2.65 -23.35 -16.32
N ARG A 130 -3.18 -23.70 -15.14
CA ARG A 130 -2.47 -23.64 -13.87
C ARG A 130 -2.45 -25.02 -13.23
N LEU A 131 -1.26 -25.49 -12.89
CA LEU A 131 -1.06 -26.68 -12.05
C LEU A 131 -0.73 -26.23 -10.63
N ARG A 132 -1.60 -26.57 -9.68
CA ARG A 132 -1.41 -26.33 -8.24
C ARG A 132 -1.53 -27.65 -7.51
N GLY A 133 -0.43 -28.12 -6.91
CA GLY A 133 -0.34 -29.49 -6.38
C GLY A 133 -0.62 -30.52 -7.47
N GLU A 134 -1.66 -31.33 -7.30
CA GLU A 134 -2.10 -32.35 -8.26
C GLU A 134 -3.24 -31.87 -9.18
N GLN A 135 -3.67 -30.62 -9.07
CA GLN A 135 -4.82 -30.12 -9.82
C GLN A 135 -4.37 -29.26 -11.01
N LEU A 136 -4.64 -29.74 -12.22
CA LEU A 136 -4.55 -28.96 -13.45
C LEU A 136 -5.90 -28.25 -13.69
N GLN A 137 -5.86 -26.94 -13.88
CA GLN A 137 -7.04 -26.12 -14.15
C GLN A 137 -6.81 -25.30 -15.41
N GLN A 138 -7.72 -25.39 -16.39
CA GLN A 138 -7.77 -24.45 -17.48
C GLN A 138 -8.34 -23.11 -17.00
N LEU A 139 -7.64 -22.01 -17.25
CA LEU A 139 -8.03 -20.65 -16.83
C LEU A 139 -8.75 -19.86 -17.93
N THR A 140 -8.70 -20.32 -19.16
CA THR A 140 -9.29 -19.69 -20.35
C THR A 140 -10.43 -20.52 -20.90
N ASN A 141 -11.35 -19.88 -21.63
CA ASN A 141 -12.42 -20.57 -22.37
C ASN A 141 -12.22 -20.33 -23.86
N ASP A 142 -12.23 -21.38 -24.67
CA ASP A 142 -11.99 -21.27 -26.11
C ASP A 142 -13.10 -20.47 -26.82
N HIS A 143 -12.71 -19.57 -27.70
CA HIS A 143 -13.64 -18.77 -28.51
C HIS A 143 -13.86 -19.41 -29.88
N VAL A 144 -14.44 -20.60 -29.91
CA VAL A 144 -14.78 -21.36 -31.10
C VAL A 144 -16.30 -21.51 -31.26
N TRP A 145 -16.75 -21.87 -32.46
CA TRP A 145 -18.18 -22.10 -32.69
C TRP A 145 -18.60 -23.46 -32.12
N ASP A 146 -19.62 -23.45 -31.26
CA ASP A 146 -20.21 -24.66 -30.69
C ASP A 146 -21.23 -25.29 -31.69
N ARG A 147 -20.70 -25.71 -32.88
CA ARG A 147 -21.49 -26.40 -33.90
C ARG A 147 -20.67 -27.61 -34.39
N PRO A 148 -21.33 -28.75 -34.64
CA PRO A 148 -20.68 -29.88 -35.28
C PRO A 148 -19.96 -29.43 -36.56
N ASN A 149 -18.69 -29.80 -36.74
CA ASN A 149 -17.78 -29.45 -37.85
C ASN A 149 -17.32 -27.96 -37.91
N MET A 150 -17.58 -27.14 -36.90
CA MET A 150 -17.08 -25.74 -36.81
C MET A 150 -16.25 -25.49 -35.54
N GLN A 151 -15.89 -26.51 -34.80
CA GLN A 151 -15.14 -26.42 -33.52
C GLN A 151 -13.70 -25.92 -33.70
N HIS A 152 -13.16 -25.92 -34.93
CA HIS A 152 -11.85 -25.35 -35.27
C HIS A 152 -11.97 -23.92 -35.87
N VAL A 153 -13.18 -23.35 -35.92
CA VAL A 153 -13.40 -22.02 -36.48
C VAL A 153 -13.49 -21.04 -35.35
N LEU A 154 -12.53 -20.12 -35.29
CA LEU A 154 -12.51 -19.06 -34.27
C LEU A 154 -13.72 -18.16 -34.39
N LYS A 155 -14.35 -17.90 -33.27
CA LYS A 155 -15.43 -16.94 -33.10
C LYS A 155 -14.91 -15.54 -32.78
N ARG A 156 -13.71 -15.48 -32.20
CA ARG A 156 -13.02 -14.24 -31.82
C ARG A 156 -11.51 -14.38 -32.06
N ALA A 157 -10.92 -13.34 -32.65
CA ALA A 157 -9.48 -13.20 -32.80
C ALA A 157 -9.11 -11.71 -32.80
N VAL A 158 -7.90 -11.37 -32.43
CA VAL A 158 -7.38 -10.01 -32.55
C VAL A 158 -7.18 -9.68 -34.02
N GLY A 159 -7.73 -8.59 -34.52
CA GLY A 159 -7.71 -8.20 -35.93
C GLY A 159 -8.92 -8.71 -36.75
N LEU A 160 -9.76 -9.57 -36.18
CA LEU A 160 -10.91 -10.16 -36.91
C LEU A 160 -12.07 -9.15 -37.06
N ASP A 161 -12.51 -8.53 -35.97
CA ASP A 161 -13.68 -7.66 -35.90
C ASP A 161 -13.35 -6.24 -35.42
N ASP A 162 -14.26 -5.29 -35.70
CA ASP A 162 -14.10 -3.90 -35.25
C ASP A 162 -14.08 -3.78 -33.72
N PHE A 163 -14.88 -4.59 -33.05
CA PHE A 163 -14.96 -4.66 -31.60
C PHE A 163 -14.27 -5.94 -31.09
N LEU A 164 -13.19 -5.76 -30.37
CA LEU A 164 -12.50 -6.86 -29.74
C LEU A 164 -13.14 -7.15 -28.37
N SER A 165 -13.64 -8.36 -28.19
CA SER A 165 -14.11 -8.85 -26.89
C SER A 165 -13.04 -9.76 -26.27
N VAL A 166 -12.41 -9.27 -25.21
CA VAL A 166 -11.34 -9.96 -24.48
C VAL A 166 -11.90 -10.53 -23.19
N ASP A 167 -11.59 -11.78 -22.89
CA ASP A 167 -11.90 -12.38 -21.59
C ASP A 167 -10.75 -12.10 -20.62
N TYR A 168 -11.08 -11.49 -19.50
CA TYR A 168 -10.14 -11.21 -18.41
C TYR A 168 -10.40 -12.15 -17.24
N GLY A 169 -9.34 -12.61 -16.61
CA GLY A 169 -9.38 -13.40 -15.39
C GLY A 169 -8.25 -13.00 -14.45
N ASP A 170 -8.40 -13.36 -13.19
CA ASP A 170 -7.38 -13.14 -12.17
C ASP A 170 -7.50 -14.15 -11.04
N GLY A 171 -6.46 -14.23 -10.20
CA GLY A 171 -6.45 -15.09 -9.02
C GLY A 171 -5.14 -14.99 -8.26
N ASP A 172 -5.05 -15.77 -7.18
CA ASP A 172 -3.90 -15.73 -6.28
C ASP A 172 -2.77 -16.64 -6.76
N LEU A 173 -1.54 -16.21 -6.52
CA LEU A 173 -0.32 -16.97 -6.70
C LEU A 173 0.06 -17.73 -5.42
N ALA A 174 0.48 -18.98 -5.58
CA ALA A 174 1.12 -19.74 -4.52
C ALA A 174 2.52 -20.19 -4.95
N ALA A 175 3.39 -20.44 -3.99
CA ALA A 175 4.67 -21.08 -4.28
C ALA A 175 4.42 -22.47 -4.90
N ASP A 176 5.27 -22.86 -5.83
CA ASP A 176 5.19 -24.08 -6.63
C ASP A 176 4.02 -24.15 -7.64
N ASP A 177 3.20 -23.11 -7.81
CA ASP A 177 2.29 -23.02 -8.95
C ASP A 177 3.08 -23.08 -10.27
N VAL A 178 2.53 -23.83 -11.23
CA VAL A 178 3.05 -23.87 -12.59
C VAL A 178 1.97 -23.41 -13.55
N PHE A 179 2.27 -22.35 -14.30
CA PHE A 179 1.41 -21.85 -15.38
C PHE A 179 1.95 -22.33 -16.72
N CYS A 180 1.04 -22.74 -17.61
CA CYS A 180 1.37 -23.22 -18.93
C CYS A 180 0.46 -22.55 -19.96
N LEU A 181 1.06 -21.81 -20.90
CA LEU A 181 0.38 -21.21 -22.04
C LEU A 181 0.72 -22.07 -23.26
N VAL A 182 -0.29 -22.50 -24.01
CA VAL A 182 -0.10 -23.41 -25.16
C VAL A 182 -1.04 -23.02 -26.31
N THR A 183 -0.55 -23.22 -27.55
CA THR A 183 -1.36 -23.19 -28.76
C THR A 183 -2.08 -24.52 -28.97
N ASP A 184 -3.03 -24.57 -29.89
CA ASP A 184 -3.84 -25.75 -30.22
C ASP A 184 -2.96 -26.94 -30.70
N GLY A 185 -1.87 -26.69 -31.41
CA GLY A 185 -0.90 -27.70 -31.77
C GLY A 185 -0.23 -28.44 -30.61
N ILE A 186 -0.42 -27.96 -29.35
CA ILE A 186 0.00 -28.65 -28.13
C ILE A 186 -1.19 -29.32 -27.45
N TRP A 187 -2.23 -28.56 -27.11
CA TRP A 187 -3.30 -29.10 -26.27
C TRP A 187 -4.20 -30.09 -27.00
N GLU A 188 -4.35 -29.95 -28.31
CA GLU A 188 -5.17 -30.87 -29.11
C GLU A 188 -4.59 -32.28 -29.16
N PRO A 189 -3.31 -32.49 -29.58
CA PRO A 189 -2.73 -33.85 -29.64
C PRO A 189 -2.39 -34.45 -28.27
N LEU A 190 -2.18 -33.62 -27.22
CA LEU A 190 -1.82 -34.11 -25.89
C LEU A 190 -3.02 -34.44 -25.03
N GLY A 191 -4.04 -33.58 -25.04
CA GLY A 191 -5.13 -33.59 -24.06
C GLY A 191 -4.68 -33.25 -22.65
N GLU A 192 -5.64 -33.02 -21.75
CA GLU A 192 -5.36 -32.56 -20.38
C GLU A 192 -4.54 -33.56 -19.53
N LEU A 193 -4.74 -34.87 -19.74
CA LEU A 193 -4.03 -35.90 -18.95
C LEU A 193 -2.53 -35.85 -19.24
N ALA A 194 -2.12 -35.81 -20.52
CA ALA A 194 -0.70 -35.79 -20.86
C ALA A 194 -0.07 -34.42 -20.50
N LEU A 195 -0.80 -33.32 -20.65
CA LEU A 195 -0.35 -32.01 -20.16
C LEU A 195 -0.04 -32.06 -18.67
N HIS A 196 -0.96 -32.60 -17.85
CA HIS A 196 -0.77 -32.78 -16.43
C HIS A 196 0.47 -33.64 -16.11
N GLU A 197 0.59 -34.81 -16.72
CA GLU A 197 1.72 -35.71 -16.50
C GLU A 197 3.06 -35.04 -16.82
N LEU A 198 3.16 -34.37 -17.97
CA LEU A 198 4.40 -33.73 -18.41
C LEU A 198 4.80 -32.55 -17.52
N LEU A 199 3.85 -31.72 -17.12
CA LEU A 199 4.09 -30.60 -16.19
C LEU A 199 4.48 -31.07 -14.79
N HIS A 200 3.94 -32.21 -14.36
CA HIS A 200 4.27 -32.80 -13.05
C HIS A 200 5.65 -33.48 -13.06
N LEU A 201 5.98 -34.16 -14.17
CA LEU A 201 7.26 -34.89 -14.35
C LEU A 201 8.45 -33.92 -14.44
N HIS A 202 8.30 -32.82 -15.19
CA HIS A 202 9.36 -31.87 -15.47
C HIS A 202 9.24 -30.62 -14.61
N ARG A 203 9.96 -30.58 -13.46
CA ARG A 203 9.95 -29.45 -12.53
C ARG A 203 10.67 -28.20 -13.04
N ASP A 204 11.55 -28.35 -14.00
CA ASP A 204 12.23 -27.26 -14.70
C ASP A 204 11.35 -26.76 -15.85
N PRO A 205 10.97 -25.45 -15.91
CA PRO A 205 10.06 -24.92 -16.90
C PRO A 205 10.55 -25.08 -18.35
N GLN A 206 11.85 -24.95 -18.58
CA GLN A 206 12.39 -25.13 -19.95
C GLN A 206 12.24 -26.58 -20.41
N ARG A 207 12.61 -27.54 -19.55
CA ARG A 207 12.42 -28.96 -19.86
C ARG A 207 10.95 -29.33 -20.03
N ALA A 208 10.06 -28.71 -19.26
CA ALA A 208 8.63 -28.92 -19.43
C ALA A 208 8.14 -28.41 -20.78
N ALA A 209 8.52 -27.20 -21.18
CA ALA A 209 8.17 -26.63 -22.49
C ALA A 209 8.69 -27.49 -23.65
N ASP A 210 9.97 -27.91 -23.60
CA ASP A 210 10.58 -28.77 -24.59
C ASP A 210 9.84 -30.12 -24.69
N ALA A 211 9.53 -30.76 -23.55
CA ALA A 211 8.83 -32.05 -23.50
C ALA A 211 7.39 -31.95 -24.03
N LEU A 212 6.69 -30.87 -23.79
CA LEU A 212 5.35 -30.62 -24.33
C LEU A 212 5.39 -30.58 -25.87
N VAL A 213 6.27 -29.75 -26.43
CA VAL A 213 6.42 -29.59 -27.89
C VAL A 213 6.87 -30.90 -28.55
N GLU A 214 7.88 -31.55 -27.97
CA GLU A 214 8.39 -32.81 -28.51
C GLU A 214 7.33 -33.93 -28.48
N THR A 215 6.56 -34.04 -27.40
CA THR A 215 5.53 -35.08 -27.26
C THR A 215 4.34 -34.80 -28.19
N ALA A 216 3.91 -33.54 -28.34
CA ALA A 216 2.85 -33.15 -29.27
C ALA A 216 3.25 -33.52 -30.73
N THR A 217 4.46 -33.19 -31.13
CA THR A 217 4.98 -33.52 -32.46
C THR A 217 5.06 -35.05 -32.68
N LYS A 218 5.53 -35.81 -31.68
CA LYS A 218 5.59 -37.27 -31.75
C LYS A 218 4.22 -37.95 -31.82
N ARG A 219 3.19 -37.35 -31.25
CA ARG A 219 1.80 -37.83 -31.31
C ARG A 219 1.09 -37.51 -32.65
N GLY A 220 1.82 -36.94 -33.60
CA GLY A 220 1.30 -36.63 -34.92
C GLY A 220 0.64 -35.26 -35.05
N GLY A 221 0.98 -34.34 -34.15
CA GLY A 221 0.59 -32.93 -34.28
C GLY A 221 1.03 -32.36 -35.63
N GLN A 222 0.08 -31.84 -36.40
CA GLN A 222 0.31 -31.33 -37.74
C GLN A 222 0.49 -29.81 -37.78
N ASP A 223 0.13 -29.14 -36.73
CA ASP A 223 0.19 -27.69 -36.64
C ASP A 223 1.46 -27.14 -35.96
N ASN A 224 1.60 -25.84 -36.01
CA ASN A 224 2.59 -25.13 -35.20
C ASN A 224 2.34 -25.42 -33.71
N ALA A 225 3.38 -25.70 -32.97
CA ALA A 225 3.26 -26.15 -31.60
C ALA A 225 4.15 -25.26 -30.70
N SER A 226 3.51 -24.46 -29.85
CA SER A 226 4.22 -23.52 -28.98
C SER A 226 3.75 -23.64 -27.53
N ALA A 227 4.72 -23.57 -26.61
CA ALA A 227 4.46 -23.61 -25.17
C ALA A 227 5.32 -22.58 -24.41
N VAL A 228 4.73 -21.91 -23.42
CA VAL A 228 5.42 -21.10 -22.42
C VAL A 228 5.05 -21.63 -21.04
N VAL A 229 6.04 -22.00 -20.24
CA VAL A 229 5.85 -22.55 -18.90
C VAL A 229 6.50 -21.63 -17.89
N ALA A 230 5.77 -21.22 -16.86
CA ALA A 230 6.28 -20.43 -15.75
C ALA A 230 6.05 -21.15 -14.42
N LYS A 231 7.10 -21.29 -13.63
CA LYS A 231 7.02 -21.81 -12.25
C LYS A 231 7.21 -20.70 -11.26
N ILE A 232 6.30 -20.61 -10.30
CA ILE A 232 6.40 -19.68 -9.16
C ILE A 232 7.34 -20.28 -8.13
N VAL A 233 8.53 -19.70 -7.97
CA VAL A 233 9.47 -20.10 -6.93
C VAL A 233 9.04 -19.50 -5.59
N GLN A 234 8.65 -18.22 -5.62
CA GLN A 234 8.16 -17.47 -4.47
C GLN A 234 7.14 -16.45 -4.95
N ALA A 235 5.94 -16.48 -4.37
CA ALA A 235 4.95 -15.42 -4.59
C ALA A 235 5.44 -14.11 -3.94
N GLY A 236 5.20 -13.01 -4.62
CA GLY A 236 5.52 -11.68 -4.10
C GLY A 236 4.53 -11.25 -3.01
N ASP A 237 4.85 -10.13 -2.36
CA ASP A 237 3.89 -9.48 -1.47
C ASP A 237 2.72 -8.93 -2.30
N GLU A 238 1.55 -8.94 -1.69
CA GLU A 238 0.36 -8.29 -2.25
C GLU A 238 0.68 -6.83 -2.59
N SER A 239 0.31 -6.35 -3.77
CA SER A 239 0.49 -4.94 -4.12
C SER A 239 -0.57 -4.08 -3.41
N LEU A 240 -0.19 -2.86 -3.03
CA LEU A 240 -1.14 -1.91 -2.43
C LEU A 240 -2.37 -1.69 -3.32
N HIS A 241 -2.14 -1.60 -4.62
CA HIS A 241 -3.19 -1.33 -5.60
C HIS A 241 -4.22 -2.48 -5.67
N ASP A 242 -3.75 -3.72 -5.72
CA ASP A 242 -4.60 -4.91 -5.76
C ASP A 242 -5.40 -5.05 -4.46
N PHE A 243 -4.75 -4.83 -3.32
CA PHE A 243 -5.38 -4.82 -2.01
C PHE A 243 -6.50 -3.77 -1.92
N LEU A 244 -6.24 -2.54 -2.40
CA LEU A 244 -7.24 -1.49 -2.41
C LEU A 244 -8.39 -1.79 -3.39
N ALA A 245 -8.12 -2.40 -4.53
CA ALA A 245 -9.13 -2.75 -5.53
C ALA A 245 -10.10 -3.81 -4.99
N GLU A 246 -9.59 -4.88 -4.37
CA GLU A 246 -10.41 -5.92 -3.74
C GLU A 246 -11.25 -5.35 -2.59
N GLY A 247 -10.63 -4.58 -1.70
CA GLY A 247 -11.32 -4.01 -0.55
C GLY A 247 -12.43 -3.01 -0.90
N LYS A 248 -12.32 -2.27 -2.01
CA LYS A 248 -13.35 -1.32 -2.47
C LYS A 248 -14.67 -1.98 -2.86
N THR A 249 -14.69 -3.26 -3.15
CA THR A 249 -15.92 -4.01 -3.52
C THR A 249 -16.71 -4.48 -2.30
N LEU A 250 -16.10 -4.45 -1.11
CA LEU A 250 -16.71 -4.94 0.12
C LEU A 250 -17.66 -3.90 0.73
N PRO A 251 -18.92 -4.28 1.09
CA PRO A 251 -19.84 -3.38 1.76
C PRO A 251 -19.41 -3.14 3.22
N LEU A 252 -19.80 -2.02 3.81
CA LEU A 252 -19.67 -1.84 5.25
C LEU A 252 -20.65 -2.75 6.01
N PRO A 253 -20.23 -3.37 7.11
CA PRO A 253 -21.13 -4.20 7.90
C PRO A 253 -22.18 -3.32 8.59
N ALA A 254 -23.40 -3.85 8.74
CA ALA A 254 -24.39 -3.24 9.59
C ALA A 254 -23.89 -3.18 11.04
N ARG A 255 -24.48 -2.30 11.87
CA ARG A 255 -24.11 -2.18 13.28
C ARG A 255 -24.26 -3.54 13.99
N LEU A 256 -23.15 -4.08 14.48
CA LEU A 256 -23.09 -5.39 15.13
C LEU A 256 -23.49 -5.27 16.60
N LYS A 257 -24.14 -6.33 17.10
CA LYS A 257 -24.51 -6.46 18.52
C LYS A 257 -23.72 -7.61 19.15
N PRO A 258 -23.51 -7.59 20.49
CA PRO A 258 -22.95 -8.75 21.17
C PRO A 258 -23.70 -10.04 20.84
N GLY A 259 -22.96 -11.11 20.54
CA GLY A 259 -23.48 -12.39 20.06
C GLY A 259 -23.73 -12.47 18.55
N ALA A 260 -23.61 -11.38 17.79
CA ALA A 260 -23.65 -11.41 16.33
C ALA A 260 -22.37 -12.06 15.76
N HIS A 261 -22.50 -12.67 14.59
CA HIS A 261 -21.38 -13.22 13.85
C HIS A 261 -21.13 -12.42 12.57
N LEU A 262 -19.88 -12.14 12.28
CA LEU A 262 -19.42 -11.62 11.00
C LEU A 262 -18.27 -12.51 10.53
N ASP A 263 -18.51 -13.25 9.45
CA ASP A 263 -17.61 -14.30 8.97
C ASP A 263 -17.18 -15.23 10.11
N ASP A 264 -15.89 -15.45 10.34
CA ASP A 264 -15.36 -16.31 11.40
C ASP A 264 -15.28 -15.64 12.79
N PHE A 265 -15.92 -14.50 13.00
CA PHE A 265 -15.79 -13.73 14.25
C PHE A 265 -17.14 -13.55 14.95
N GLU A 266 -17.19 -13.93 16.23
CA GLU A 266 -18.29 -13.65 17.17
C GLU A 266 -18.02 -12.33 17.88
N VAL A 267 -18.97 -11.40 17.87
CA VAL A 267 -18.88 -10.12 18.57
C VAL A 267 -19.14 -10.31 20.05
N LEU A 268 -18.19 -9.92 20.90
CA LEU A 268 -18.29 -9.99 22.36
C LEU A 268 -18.83 -8.70 22.97
N ALA A 269 -18.27 -7.56 22.54
CA ALA A 269 -18.63 -6.25 23.09
C ALA A 269 -18.29 -5.12 22.09
N LEU A 270 -18.95 -3.99 22.25
CA LEU A 270 -18.54 -2.72 21.64
C LEU A 270 -17.45 -2.09 22.53
N LEU A 271 -16.24 -1.87 21.97
CA LEU A 271 -15.13 -1.25 22.69
C LEU A 271 -15.12 0.27 22.55
N HIS A 272 -15.34 0.75 21.34
CA HIS A 272 -15.31 2.18 21.05
C HIS A 272 -16.17 2.50 19.83
N GLU A 273 -16.81 3.66 19.85
CA GLU A 273 -17.57 4.19 18.73
C GLU A 273 -17.25 5.68 18.58
N SER A 274 -16.82 6.07 17.37
CA SER A 274 -16.54 7.45 17.00
C SER A 274 -17.45 7.87 15.84
N ARG A 275 -17.31 9.09 15.34
CA ARG A 275 -18.03 9.56 14.14
C ARG A 275 -17.60 8.81 12.88
N ALA A 276 -16.38 8.28 12.82
CA ALA A 276 -15.83 7.64 11.64
C ALA A 276 -15.77 6.11 11.78
N SER A 277 -15.36 5.59 12.91
CA SER A 277 -15.05 4.16 13.07
C SER A 277 -15.74 3.53 14.29
N VAL A 278 -15.90 2.22 14.22
CA VAL A 278 -16.44 1.38 15.29
C VAL A 278 -15.47 0.25 15.57
N LEU A 279 -15.17 0.02 16.85
CA LEU A 279 -14.30 -1.05 17.31
C LEU A 279 -15.11 -2.04 18.17
N TYR A 280 -15.04 -3.31 17.80
CA TYR A 280 -15.66 -4.40 18.55
C TYR A 280 -14.60 -5.33 19.11
N GLN A 281 -14.82 -5.81 20.33
CA GLN A 281 -14.12 -6.99 20.81
C GLN A 281 -14.77 -8.22 20.17
N VAL A 282 -13.97 -9.05 19.52
CA VAL A 282 -14.44 -10.25 18.82
C VAL A 282 -13.67 -11.47 19.23
N ARG A 283 -14.25 -12.66 19.01
CA ARG A 283 -13.61 -13.94 19.20
C ARG A 283 -13.67 -14.74 17.91
N HIS A 284 -12.53 -15.22 17.44
CA HIS A 284 -12.48 -16.12 16.29
C HIS A 284 -13.12 -17.47 16.64
N THR A 285 -14.09 -17.92 15.86
CA THR A 285 -14.91 -19.12 16.15
C THR A 285 -14.09 -20.40 16.21
N GLY A 286 -13.11 -20.56 15.31
CA GLY A 286 -12.23 -21.73 15.24
C GLY A 286 -11.13 -21.73 16.30
N THR A 287 -10.30 -20.66 16.36
CA THR A 287 -9.12 -20.59 17.23
C THR A 287 -9.42 -20.11 18.64
N ARG A 288 -10.60 -19.57 18.90
CA ARG A 288 -11.02 -18.94 20.16
C ARG A 288 -10.16 -17.72 20.57
N GLN A 289 -9.29 -17.25 19.72
CA GLN A 289 -8.50 -16.05 19.99
C GLN A 289 -9.38 -14.81 20.02
N VAL A 290 -9.09 -13.91 20.97
CA VAL A 290 -9.79 -12.63 21.11
C VAL A 290 -9.03 -11.57 20.31
N GLY A 291 -9.77 -10.77 19.53
CA GLY A 291 -9.26 -9.69 18.70
C GLY A 291 -10.08 -8.41 18.84
N VAL A 292 -9.62 -7.36 18.16
CA VAL A 292 -10.36 -6.12 17.96
C VAL A 292 -10.69 -6.00 16.47
N LEU A 293 -11.97 -6.01 16.15
CA LEU A 293 -12.49 -5.77 14.82
C LEU A 293 -12.71 -4.26 14.66
N LYS A 294 -12.07 -3.66 13.67
CA LYS A 294 -12.27 -2.25 13.30
C LYS A 294 -12.99 -2.15 11.96
N THR A 295 -14.03 -1.32 11.92
CA THR A 295 -14.79 -0.98 10.71
C THR A 295 -15.22 0.49 10.77
N LEU A 296 -15.82 1.00 9.68
CA LEU A 296 -16.37 2.35 9.63
C LEU A 296 -17.83 2.38 10.09
N GLN A 297 -18.31 3.59 10.41
CA GLN A 297 -19.75 3.83 10.60
C GLN A 297 -20.51 3.55 9.30
N ALA A 298 -21.67 2.88 9.40
CA ALA A 298 -22.49 2.56 8.23
C ALA A 298 -22.89 3.80 7.40
N ALA A 299 -22.95 4.97 8.00
CA ALA A 299 -23.22 6.24 7.31
C ALA A 299 -22.12 6.64 6.32
N LEU A 300 -20.94 6.01 6.37
CA LEU A 300 -19.81 6.27 5.48
C LEU A 300 -19.72 5.26 4.31
N SER A 301 -20.76 4.46 4.07
CA SER A 301 -20.79 3.45 2.99
C SER A 301 -20.49 4.04 1.60
N ASP A 302 -20.95 5.26 1.36
CA ASP A 302 -20.78 5.94 0.08
C ASP A 302 -19.53 6.85 0.04
N ASP A 303 -18.78 6.93 1.14
CA ASP A 303 -17.54 7.71 1.22
C ASP A 303 -16.32 6.84 0.84
N ALA A 304 -16.00 6.87 -0.45
CA ALA A 304 -14.86 6.14 -1.01
C ALA A 304 -13.52 6.53 -0.35
N ALA A 305 -13.36 7.77 0.12
CA ALA A 305 -12.13 8.22 0.77
C ALA A 305 -11.96 7.57 2.15
N SER A 306 -13.03 7.51 2.96
CA SER A 306 -13.01 6.83 4.26
C SER A 306 -12.78 5.32 4.10
N CYS A 307 -13.42 4.67 3.12
CA CYS A 307 -13.21 3.24 2.83
C CYS A 307 -11.75 2.96 2.42
N ALA A 308 -11.19 3.77 1.52
CA ALA A 308 -9.78 3.67 1.14
C ALA A 308 -8.83 3.94 2.33
N GLY A 309 -9.19 4.85 3.23
CA GLY A 309 -8.45 5.13 4.46
C GLY A 309 -8.37 3.93 5.38
N LEU A 310 -9.47 3.19 5.60
CA LEU A 310 -9.48 1.98 6.43
C LEU A 310 -8.63 0.86 5.83
N LEU A 311 -8.70 0.68 4.50
CA LEU A 311 -7.85 -0.28 3.78
C LEU A 311 -6.37 0.10 3.89
N MET A 312 -6.05 1.38 3.73
CA MET A 312 -4.68 1.86 3.88
C MET A 312 -4.14 1.63 5.30
N GLU A 313 -4.99 1.86 6.31
CA GLU A 313 -4.64 1.58 7.70
C GLU A 313 -4.32 0.10 7.92
N GLU A 314 -5.17 -0.82 7.44
CA GLU A 314 -4.90 -2.26 7.47
C GLU A 314 -3.60 -2.60 6.75
N TRP A 315 -3.38 -2.04 5.56
CA TRP A 315 -2.17 -2.24 4.77
C TRP A 315 -0.89 -1.86 5.51
N LEU A 316 -0.89 -0.70 6.17
CA LEU A 316 0.22 -0.23 6.98
C LEU A 316 0.43 -1.11 8.22
N ALA A 317 -0.66 -1.43 8.91
CA ALA A 317 -0.63 -2.24 10.13
C ALA A 317 -0.08 -3.66 9.88
N LYS A 318 -0.36 -4.27 8.72
CA LYS A 318 0.23 -5.57 8.30
C LYS A 318 1.76 -5.50 8.14
N ARG A 319 2.34 -4.34 7.84
CA ARG A 319 3.78 -4.15 7.60
C ARG A 319 4.57 -3.77 8.82
N VAL A 320 3.90 -3.24 9.83
CA VAL A 320 4.55 -2.83 11.08
C VAL A 320 4.63 -4.01 12.04
N LEU A 321 5.58 -4.92 11.81
CA LEU A 321 5.79 -6.14 12.60
C LEU A 321 6.61 -5.85 13.87
N ALA A 322 6.14 -4.96 14.72
CA ALA A 322 6.80 -4.62 15.98
C ALA A 322 5.83 -4.75 17.16
N HIS A 323 6.31 -5.24 18.30
CA HIS A 323 5.50 -5.43 19.52
C HIS A 323 4.92 -4.13 20.12
N TYR A 324 5.32 -2.98 19.58
CA TYR A 324 4.76 -1.66 19.90
C TYR A 324 3.43 -1.36 19.21
N PHE A 325 2.94 -2.27 18.36
CA PHE A 325 1.69 -2.12 17.61
C PHE A 325 0.82 -3.37 17.77
N PRO A 326 -0.50 -3.23 17.79
CA PRO A 326 -1.40 -4.38 17.64
C PRO A 326 -1.12 -5.05 16.29
N GLN A 327 -1.04 -6.39 16.29
CA GLN A 327 -0.77 -7.14 15.06
C GLN A 327 -2.07 -7.48 14.35
N VAL A 328 -2.12 -7.30 13.04
CA VAL A 328 -3.27 -7.68 12.21
C VAL A 328 -3.39 -9.20 12.17
N VAL A 329 -4.60 -9.69 12.39
CA VAL A 329 -4.94 -11.11 12.26
C VAL A 329 -5.16 -11.41 10.77
N PRO A 330 -4.38 -12.32 10.18
CA PRO A 330 -4.57 -12.68 8.77
C PRO A 330 -5.95 -13.27 8.52
N ILE A 331 -6.64 -12.79 7.49
CA ILE A 331 -7.90 -13.35 6.98
C ILE A 331 -7.60 -13.83 5.57
N ALA A 332 -8.05 -15.04 5.23
CA ALA A 332 -7.83 -15.60 3.90
C ALA A 332 -8.47 -14.71 2.81
N PRO A 333 -7.84 -14.59 1.62
CA PRO A 333 -8.43 -13.89 0.49
C PRO A 333 -9.84 -14.40 0.17
N GLY A 334 -10.77 -13.49 -0.11
CA GLY A 334 -12.17 -13.84 -0.40
C GLY A 334 -13.01 -14.33 0.78
N ALA A 335 -12.44 -14.44 2.00
CA ALA A 335 -13.16 -14.89 3.20
C ALA A 335 -13.94 -13.76 3.91
N ARG A 336 -13.74 -12.51 3.50
CA ARG A 336 -14.45 -11.34 4.07
C ARG A 336 -15.72 -11.04 3.29
N SER A 337 -16.86 -10.96 3.99
CA SER A 337 -18.13 -10.52 3.42
C SER A 337 -18.38 -9.00 3.53
N ALA A 338 -17.53 -8.30 4.31
CA ALA A 338 -17.67 -6.87 4.57
C ALA A 338 -16.30 -6.20 4.77
N LEU A 339 -16.27 -4.86 4.72
CA LEU A 339 -15.07 -4.06 4.91
C LEU A 339 -14.77 -3.89 6.41
N TYR A 340 -13.84 -4.64 6.92
CA TYR A 340 -13.28 -4.59 8.27
C TYR A 340 -11.90 -5.23 8.29
N TYR A 341 -11.13 -5.00 9.34
CA TYR A 341 -9.97 -5.81 9.67
C TYR A 341 -9.94 -6.15 11.16
N VAL A 342 -9.18 -7.17 11.51
CA VAL A 342 -9.06 -7.63 12.90
C VAL A 342 -7.61 -7.53 13.34
N MET A 343 -7.40 -7.03 14.55
CA MET A 343 -6.08 -6.94 15.17
C MET A 343 -6.08 -7.60 16.56
N SER A 344 -4.89 -7.87 17.08
CA SER A 344 -4.72 -8.50 18.40
C SER A 344 -5.34 -7.63 19.50
N TYR A 345 -6.11 -8.26 20.39
CA TYR A 345 -6.64 -7.63 21.60
C TYR A 345 -5.62 -7.71 22.73
N HIS A 346 -5.46 -6.62 23.46
CA HIS A 346 -4.62 -6.56 24.65
C HIS A 346 -5.40 -5.95 25.80
N GLU A 347 -5.43 -6.65 26.93
CA GLU A 347 -6.02 -6.12 28.16
C GLU A 347 -5.27 -4.88 28.64
N GLY A 348 -5.97 -3.88 29.15
CA GLY A 348 -5.39 -2.65 29.63
C GLY A 348 -6.28 -1.44 29.34
N ALA A 349 -5.67 -0.26 29.33
CA ALA A 349 -6.36 0.99 29.08
C ALA A 349 -5.46 1.97 28.30
N THR A 350 -6.05 2.88 27.55
CA THR A 350 -5.30 3.99 26.96
C THR A 350 -4.82 4.95 28.04
N LEU A 351 -3.75 5.69 27.74
CA LEU A 351 -3.25 6.69 28.69
C LEU A 351 -4.26 7.81 28.92
N GLN A 352 -5.13 8.08 27.93
CA GLN A 352 -6.24 9.02 28.09
C GLN A 352 -7.27 8.50 29.11
N GLN A 353 -7.69 7.24 28.98
CA GLN A 353 -8.63 6.64 29.95
C GLN A 353 -8.06 6.67 31.36
N ARG A 354 -6.75 6.45 31.53
CA ARG A 354 -6.10 6.56 32.84
C ARG A 354 -6.08 8.00 33.37
N LEU A 355 -5.84 9.00 32.49
CA LEU A 355 -5.96 10.41 32.86
C LEU A 355 -7.38 10.76 33.31
N ASP A 356 -8.40 10.28 32.57
CA ASP A 356 -9.81 10.53 32.87
C ASP A 356 -10.24 9.89 34.20
N GLN A 357 -9.64 8.73 34.54
CA GLN A 357 -9.80 8.08 35.85
C GLN A 357 -9.05 8.78 37.00
N GLY A 358 -8.37 9.89 36.71
CA GLY A 358 -7.66 10.67 37.72
C GLY A 358 -6.23 10.21 38.00
N GLN A 359 -5.69 9.24 37.27
CA GLN A 359 -4.33 8.73 37.51
C GLN A 359 -3.28 9.85 37.29
N HIS A 360 -2.40 10.04 38.25
CA HIS A 360 -1.22 10.91 38.15
C HIS A 360 0.00 10.06 37.75
N PHE A 361 0.72 10.51 36.74
CA PHE A 361 1.95 9.84 36.29
C PHE A 361 3.17 10.47 36.98
N SER A 362 4.06 9.65 37.53
CA SER A 362 5.33 10.13 38.08
C SER A 362 6.30 10.52 36.94
N VAL A 363 7.36 11.24 37.27
CA VAL A 363 8.46 11.56 36.34
C VAL A 363 9.03 10.26 35.76
N ALA A 364 9.23 9.24 36.60
CA ALA A 364 9.74 7.93 36.17
C ALA A 364 8.79 7.22 35.18
N ASP A 365 7.46 7.25 35.48
CA ASP A 365 6.47 6.65 34.58
C ASP A 365 6.50 7.31 33.20
N VAL A 366 6.48 8.66 33.16
CA VAL A 366 6.48 9.40 31.90
C VAL A 366 7.77 9.21 31.12
N THR A 367 8.91 9.14 31.80
CA THR A 367 10.21 8.82 31.16
C THR A 367 10.15 7.44 30.50
N GLN A 368 9.65 6.41 31.21
CA GLN A 368 9.53 5.06 30.66
C GLN A 368 8.50 4.97 29.52
N ILE A 369 7.39 5.70 29.61
CA ILE A 369 6.41 5.82 28.53
C ILE A 369 7.07 6.47 27.32
N GLY A 370 7.82 7.56 27.51
CA GLY A 370 8.55 8.26 26.45
C GLY A 370 9.56 7.35 25.74
N ILE A 371 10.38 6.61 26.48
CA ILE A 371 11.34 5.66 25.91
C ILE A 371 10.64 4.60 25.05
N ARG A 372 9.54 4.02 25.54
CA ARG A 372 8.79 3.00 24.79
C ARG A 372 8.08 3.59 23.57
N LEU A 373 7.50 4.78 23.69
CA LEU A 373 6.87 5.50 22.59
C LEU A 373 7.89 5.79 21.48
N LEU A 374 9.06 6.32 21.81
CA LEU A 374 10.09 6.63 20.84
C LEU A 374 10.66 5.37 20.17
N LYS A 375 10.80 4.25 20.89
CA LYS A 375 11.15 2.96 20.27
C LYS A 375 10.09 2.49 19.27
N GLY A 376 8.81 2.71 19.56
CA GLY A 376 7.71 2.46 18.62
C GLY A 376 7.76 3.38 17.40
N LEU A 377 7.97 4.68 17.59
CA LEU A 377 8.11 5.65 16.50
C LEU A 377 9.35 5.37 15.62
N SER A 378 10.48 4.93 16.22
CA SER A 378 11.65 4.50 15.44
C SER A 378 11.31 3.36 14.48
N ALA A 379 10.46 2.41 14.90
CA ALA A 379 10.03 1.32 14.01
C ALA A 379 9.18 1.82 12.82
N LEU A 380 8.33 2.84 13.01
CA LEU A 380 7.57 3.49 11.92
C LEU A 380 8.48 4.30 10.98
N HIS A 381 9.33 5.15 11.56
CA HIS A 381 10.17 6.07 10.79
C HIS A 381 11.18 5.32 9.91
N ARG A 382 11.67 4.14 10.32
CA ARG A 382 12.49 3.24 9.47
C ARG A 382 11.74 2.71 8.24
N LEU A 383 10.41 2.63 8.30
CA LEU A 383 9.56 2.28 7.19
C LEU A 383 9.07 3.53 6.42
N HIS A 384 9.62 4.71 6.75
CA HIS A 384 9.18 6.01 6.23
C HIS A 384 7.69 6.29 6.48
N ILE A 385 7.13 5.76 7.57
CA ILE A 385 5.75 6.00 7.99
C ILE A 385 5.76 7.08 9.07
N ILE A 386 4.94 8.12 8.91
CA ILE A 386 4.72 9.20 9.87
C ILE A 386 3.33 9.00 10.47
N HIS A 387 3.20 8.92 11.79
CA HIS A 387 1.95 8.56 12.47
C HIS A 387 0.90 9.68 12.44
N ARG A 388 1.29 10.93 12.67
CA ARG A 388 0.48 12.17 12.63
C ARG A 388 -0.58 12.36 13.72
N ASP A 389 -0.87 11.36 14.54
CA ASP A 389 -1.86 11.48 15.62
C ASP A 389 -1.39 10.85 16.94
N ILE A 390 -0.15 11.16 17.35
CA ILE A 390 0.40 10.73 18.63
C ILE A 390 -0.24 11.57 19.75
N LYS A 391 -1.00 10.88 20.62
CA LYS A 391 -1.70 11.47 21.79
C LYS A 391 -2.02 10.39 22.82
N PRO A 392 -2.38 10.74 24.08
CA PRO A 392 -2.68 9.75 25.12
C PRO A 392 -3.80 8.76 24.76
N ALA A 393 -4.77 9.16 23.92
CA ALA A 393 -5.85 8.29 23.47
C ALA A 393 -5.38 7.16 22.53
N ASN A 394 -4.28 7.39 21.81
CA ASN A 394 -3.69 6.42 20.88
C ASN A 394 -2.50 5.65 21.49
N LEU A 395 -2.28 5.77 22.80
CA LEU A 395 -1.24 5.03 23.53
C LEU A 395 -1.89 4.10 24.54
N HIS A 396 -1.80 2.80 24.29
CA HIS A 396 -2.38 1.77 25.14
C HIS A 396 -1.33 1.15 26.06
N SER A 397 -1.58 1.20 27.35
CA SER A 397 -0.76 0.53 28.36
C SER A 397 -1.42 -0.80 28.72
N GLY A 398 -0.82 -1.89 28.25
CA GLY A 398 -1.32 -3.22 28.47
C GLY A 398 -1.11 -3.72 29.91
N ALA A 399 -1.93 -4.69 30.34
CA ALA A 399 -1.75 -5.40 31.59
C ALA A 399 -0.41 -6.19 31.63
N ASP A 400 0.14 -6.50 30.46
CA ASP A 400 1.47 -7.10 30.27
C ASP A 400 2.63 -6.11 30.45
N GLY A 401 2.35 -4.88 30.86
CA GLY A 401 3.32 -3.81 31.06
C GLY A 401 3.90 -3.20 29.77
N LYS A 402 3.40 -3.60 28.60
CA LYS A 402 3.86 -3.06 27.31
C LYS A 402 3.05 -1.83 26.90
N LEU A 403 3.73 -0.88 26.27
CA LEU A 403 3.08 0.25 25.58
C LEU A 403 2.87 -0.11 24.11
N ARG A 404 1.66 0.18 23.61
CA ARG A 404 1.33 0.00 22.19
C ARG A 404 0.77 1.29 21.62
N ILE A 405 1.22 1.62 20.43
CA ILE A 405 0.71 2.74 19.64
C ILE A 405 -0.45 2.21 18.82
N LEU A 406 -1.60 2.87 18.93
CA LEU A 406 -2.84 2.51 18.24
C LEU A 406 -3.07 3.46 17.06
N ASP A 407 -3.88 3.01 16.09
CA ASP A 407 -4.49 3.83 15.04
C ASP A 407 -3.51 4.46 14.04
N LEU A 408 -3.40 3.84 12.88
CA LEU A 408 -2.64 4.34 11.73
C LEU A 408 -3.54 5.02 10.68
N GLY A 409 -4.79 5.35 11.03
CA GLY A 409 -5.80 5.83 10.06
C GLY A 409 -5.47 7.17 9.40
N VAL A 410 -4.56 7.97 9.95
CA VAL A 410 -4.08 9.22 9.37
C VAL A 410 -2.59 9.19 9.05
N ALA A 411 -1.95 8.02 9.14
CA ALA A 411 -0.53 7.87 8.91
C ALA A 411 -0.17 8.15 7.43
N LEU A 412 0.95 8.84 7.24
CA LEU A 412 1.54 9.05 5.92
C LEU A 412 2.60 8.01 5.62
N ASN A 413 2.68 7.64 4.36
CA ASN A 413 3.65 6.68 3.87
C ASN A 413 4.19 7.11 2.49
N PRO A 414 5.32 6.53 2.01
CA PRO A 414 5.92 6.91 0.73
C PRO A 414 5.04 6.62 -0.50
N TRP A 415 4.03 5.75 -0.34
CA TRP A 415 3.16 5.32 -1.45
C TRP A 415 1.92 6.22 -1.62
N THR A 416 1.69 7.20 -0.73
CA THR A 416 0.55 8.14 -0.79
C THR A 416 1.04 9.58 -0.79
N ALA A 417 1.44 10.07 -1.97
CA ALA A 417 1.96 11.45 -2.12
C ALA A 417 0.92 12.56 -1.87
N GLU A 418 -0.38 12.29 -2.00
CA GLU A 418 -1.43 13.30 -1.93
C GLU A 418 -1.83 13.71 -0.50
N GLY A 419 -1.49 12.93 0.52
CA GLY A 419 -1.89 13.18 1.91
C GLY A 419 -0.92 14.03 2.75
N ALA A 420 0.22 14.46 2.21
CA ALA A 420 1.28 15.14 2.98
C ALA A 420 0.89 16.56 3.44
N ARG A 421 -0.09 17.19 2.79
CA ARG A 421 -0.59 18.54 3.10
C ARG A 421 -1.88 18.45 3.91
N GLY A 422 -1.94 19.15 5.03
CA GLY A 422 -3.17 19.30 5.82
C GLY A 422 -3.02 18.97 7.31
N ASN A 423 -3.97 19.49 8.09
CA ASN A 423 -4.04 19.38 9.54
C ASN A 423 -4.75 18.08 9.96
N ALA A 424 -4.20 16.92 9.63
CA ALA A 424 -4.72 15.68 10.20
C ALA A 424 -4.19 15.50 11.63
N GLY A 425 -5.05 15.05 12.53
CA GLY A 425 -4.73 14.82 13.93
C GLY A 425 -5.56 15.68 14.90
N THR A 426 -5.24 15.60 16.18
CA THR A 426 -5.93 16.32 17.26
C THR A 426 -5.29 17.68 17.49
N PRO A 427 -6.04 18.82 17.44
CA PRO A 427 -5.49 20.17 17.35
C PRO A 427 -4.36 20.51 18.32
N SER A 428 -4.50 20.20 19.61
CA SER A 428 -3.47 20.52 20.63
C SER A 428 -2.17 19.72 20.48
N PHE A 429 -2.13 18.66 19.65
CA PHE A 429 -0.96 17.82 19.38
C PHE A 429 -0.36 18.06 17.99
N ILE A 430 -1.03 18.86 17.15
CA ILE A 430 -0.54 19.19 15.80
C ILE A 430 0.63 20.16 15.90
N ALA A 431 1.70 19.86 15.17
CA ALA A 431 2.89 20.68 15.13
C ALA A 431 2.63 22.05 14.47
N PRO A 432 3.26 23.15 14.97
CA PRO A 432 2.99 24.51 14.52
C PRO A 432 3.10 24.74 13.02
N GLU A 433 4.07 24.12 12.36
CA GLU A 433 4.31 24.22 10.92
C GLU A 433 3.15 23.70 10.06
N LEU A 434 2.33 22.80 10.61
CA LEU A 434 1.18 22.24 9.89
C LEU A 434 -0.04 23.18 9.86
N PHE A 435 -0.08 24.23 10.69
CA PHE A 435 -1.14 25.23 10.66
C PHE A 435 -0.94 26.28 9.56
N GLY A 436 0.24 26.32 8.94
CA GLY A 436 0.55 27.24 7.83
C GLY A 436 0.13 26.71 6.46
N SER A 437 -0.04 27.64 5.49
CA SER A 437 -0.27 27.26 4.11
C SER A 437 1.01 26.60 3.53
N GLY A 438 0.99 25.30 3.34
CA GLY A 438 2.10 24.53 2.75
C GLY A 438 2.93 23.72 3.74
N GLY A 439 2.53 23.62 5.00
CA GLY A 439 3.18 22.71 5.96
C GLY A 439 3.11 21.25 5.50
N VAL A 440 4.24 20.56 5.54
CA VAL A 440 4.37 19.14 5.18
C VAL A 440 4.73 18.37 6.44
N ALA A 441 3.99 17.29 6.71
CA ALA A 441 4.28 16.42 7.84
C ALA A 441 5.63 15.71 7.64
N SER A 442 6.39 15.61 8.71
CA SER A 442 7.70 14.96 8.76
C SER A 442 7.84 14.12 10.02
N THR A 443 8.93 13.39 10.17
CA THR A 443 9.24 12.65 11.41
C THR A 443 9.29 13.59 12.62
N GLN A 444 9.69 14.85 12.43
CA GLN A 444 9.73 15.86 13.49
C GLN A 444 8.33 16.28 13.97
N THR A 445 7.28 16.12 13.14
CA THR A 445 5.90 16.36 13.59
C THR A 445 5.44 15.31 14.61
N ASP A 446 5.88 14.04 14.46
CA ASP A 446 5.63 12.98 15.46
C ASP A 446 6.41 13.23 16.75
N LEU A 447 7.65 13.74 16.66
CA LEU A 447 8.46 14.08 17.84
C LEU A 447 7.85 15.24 18.62
N TYR A 448 7.30 16.24 17.93
CA TYR A 448 6.53 17.32 18.57
C TYR A 448 5.31 16.76 19.30
N ALA A 449 4.51 15.93 18.65
CA ALA A 449 3.32 15.32 19.24
C ALA A 449 3.67 14.41 20.43
N ALA A 450 4.80 13.67 20.37
CA ALA A 450 5.34 12.91 21.49
C ALA A 450 5.73 13.84 22.66
N GLY A 451 6.42 14.95 22.39
CA GLY A 451 6.75 15.97 23.39
C GLY A 451 5.52 16.54 24.08
N VAL A 452 4.49 16.95 23.32
CA VAL A 452 3.20 17.43 23.86
C VAL A 452 2.51 16.34 24.69
N THR A 453 2.54 15.08 24.23
CA THR A 453 1.96 13.95 24.94
C THR A 453 2.61 13.75 26.31
N LEU A 454 3.93 13.69 26.37
CA LEU A 454 4.67 13.54 27.64
C LEU A 454 4.46 14.74 28.57
N TYR A 455 4.46 15.95 28.02
CA TYR A 455 4.14 17.17 28.76
C TYR A 455 2.73 17.10 29.37
N HIS A 456 1.73 16.68 28.58
CA HIS A 456 0.34 16.57 29.03
C HIS A 456 0.16 15.49 30.11
N LEU A 457 0.84 14.34 29.98
CA LEU A 457 0.82 13.29 31.00
C LEU A 457 1.34 13.79 32.37
N LEU A 458 2.38 14.64 32.36
CA LEU A 458 2.97 15.20 33.57
C LEU A 458 2.09 16.29 34.19
N THR A 459 1.59 17.22 33.37
CA THR A 459 1.03 18.51 33.86
C THR A 459 -0.47 18.61 33.70
N ARG A 460 -1.13 17.77 32.89
CA ARG A 460 -2.52 17.90 32.44
C ARG A 460 -2.80 19.22 31.70
N LYS A 461 -1.75 19.88 31.23
CA LYS A 461 -1.80 21.12 30.44
C LYS A 461 -1.09 20.91 29.09
N TYR A 462 -1.23 21.88 28.23
CA TYR A 462 -0.54 21.90 26.92
C TYR A 462 0.50 23.00 26.91
N PRO A 463 1.64 22.82 26.22
CA PRO A 463 2.76 23.77 26.23
C PRO A 463 2.37 25.15 25.68
N TYR A 464 1.43 25.22 24.74
CA TYR A 464 0.93 26.44 24.12
C TYR A 464 -0.53 26.76 24.49
N GLY A 465 -1.05 26.13 25.53
CA GLY A 465 -2.48 26.16 25.86
C GLY A 465 -3.30 25.17 25.04
N GLU A 466 -4.57 25.04 25.36
CA GLU A 466 -5.49 24.19 24.63
C GLU A 466 -5.90 24.86 23.31
N ILE A 467 -5.84 24.10 22.23
CA ILE A 467 -6.20 24.57 20.89
C ILE A 467 -7.52 23.89 20.52
N GLU A 468 -8.55 24.71 20.31
CA GLU A 468 -9.86 24.23 19.88
C GLU A 468 -9.87 23.95 18.36
N PRO A 469 -10.73 23.04 17.90
CA PRO A 469 -10.93 22.84 16.47
C PRO A 469 -11.30 24.15 15.75
N PHE A 470 -10.74 24.34 14.54
CA PHE A 470 -10.97 25.53 13.70
C PHE A 470 -10.36 26.84 14.19
N GLN A 471 -9.59 26.84 15.26
CA GLN A 471 -8.82 28.01 15.68
C GLN A 471 -7.50 28.10 14.90
N HIS A 472 -7.06 29.34 14.62
CA HIS A 472 -5.70 29.64 14.17
C HIS A 472 -4.84 29.98 15.39
N PRO A 473 -4.09 29.01 15.95
CA PRO A 473 -3.34 29.24 17.17
C PRO A 473 -2.17 30.21 16.93
N ARG A 474 -1.87 31.01 17.94
CA ARG A 474 -0.66 31.82 18.00
C ARG A 474 0.35 31.11 18.89
N PHE A 475 1.38 30.56 18.29
CA PHE A 475 2.46 29.91 19.03
C PHE A 475 3.46 30.97 19.52
N GLY A 476 3.43 31.25 20.83
CA GLY A 476 4.43 32.04 21.53
C GLY A 476 5.59 31.16 22.05
N GLU A 477 6.06 31.48 23.27
CA GLU A 477 6.97 30.61 24.01
C GLU A 477 6.20 29.47 24.68
N PRO A 478 6.69 28.22 24.66
CA PRO A 478 6.06 27.14 25.39
C PRO A 478 6.16 27.35 26.89
N ALA A 479 5.07 27.13 27.61
CA ALA A 479 5.11 27.25 29.09
C ALA A 479 6.01 26.12 29.63
N PRO A 480 6.99 26.44 30.51
CA PRO A 480 7.83 25.41 31.13
C PRO A 480 6.95 24.48 32.00
N PRO A 481 7.10 23.16 31.94
CA PRO A 481 6.29 22.21 32.68
C PRO A 481 6.44 22.38 34.22
N THR A 482 7.60 22.84 34.69
CA THR A 482 7.87 23.16 36.09
C THR A 482 6.95 24.26 36.64
N ARG A 483 6.37 25.13 35.80
CA ARG A 483 5.35 26.10 36.17
C ARG A 483 4.11 25.44 36.78
N TYR A 484 3.75 24.27 36.29
CA TYR A 484 2.54 23.55 36.74
C TYR A 484 2.89 22.44 37.72
N ARG A 485 4.12 21.91 37.62
CA ARG A 485 4.60 20.81 38.44
C ARG A 485 6.08 21.00 38.79
N PRO A 486 6.38 21.68 39.91
CA PRO A 486 7.74 22.09 40.30
C PRO A 486 8.72 20.93 40.57
N ASP A 487 8.22 19.71 40.82
CA ASP A 487 9.04 18.53 41.07
C ASP A 487 9.65 17.90 39.78
N ILE A 488 9.33 18.44 38.60
CA ILE A 488 9.92 17.98 37.33
C ILE A 488 11.39 18.43 37.30
N PRO A 489 12.35 17.46 37.11
CA PRO A 489 13.75 17.80 37.06
C PRO A 489 14.10 18.59 35.79
N GLN A 490 15.09 19.47 35.90
CA GLN A 490 15.50 20.37 34.83
C GLN A 490 15.90 19.64 33.53
N TRP A 491 16.53 18.47 33.66
CA TRP A 491 16.93 17.69 32.47
C TRP A 491 15.71 17.26 31.65
N LEU A 492 14.58 16.87 32.30
CA LEU A 492 13.37 16.46 31.61
C LEU A 492 12.63 17.67 31.04
N GLU A 493 12.58 18.79 31.77
CA GLU A 493 12.06 20.06 31.26
C GLU A 493 12.76 20.46 29.95
N ASN A 494 14.10 20.44 29.92
CA ASN A 494 14.87 20.81 28.74
C ASN A 494 14.56 19.89 27.53
N ILE A 495 14.39 18.58 27.76
CA ILE A 495 14.00 17.62 26.71
C ILE A 495 12.60 17.95 26.18
N LEU A 496 11.63 18.18 27.08
CA LEU A 496 10.26 18.48 26.69
C LEU A 496 10.17 19.80 25.91
N LEU A 497 10.84 20.86 26.39
CA LEU A 497 10.86 22.15 25.72
C LEU A 497 11.53 22.07 24.34
N LYS A 498 12.61 21.31 24.21
CA LYS A 498 13.24 21.05 22.90
C LYS A 498 12.29 20.29 21.97
N ALA A 499 11.61 19.26 22.43
CA ALA A 499 10.68 18.48 21.61
C ALA A 499 9.51 19.31 21.09
N VAL A 500 8.97 20.23 21.92
CA VAL A 500 7.83 21.09 21.56
C VAL A 500 8.23 22.45 21.01
N ALA A 501 9.50 22.67 20.65
CA ALA A 501 9.95 23.93 20.08
C ALA A 501 9.12 24.31 18.84
N ARG A 502 8.80 25.61 18.69
CA ARG A 502 7.98 26.13 17.60
C ARG A 502 8.63 25.85 16.24
N ASP A 503 9.92 26.15 16.11
CA ASP A 503 10.69 25.93 14.91
C ASP A 503 11.20 24.48 14.88
N PRO A 504 10.91 23.70 13.80
CA PRO A 504 11.43 22.35 13.64
C PRO A 504 12.96 22.25 13.75
N GLN A 505 13.70 23.28 13.33
CA GLN A 505 15.16 23.30 13.41
C GLN A 505 15.68 23.31 14.86
N HIS A 506 14.88 23.75 15.81
CA HIS A 506 15.23 23.75 17.23
C HIS A 506 14.79 22.47 17.96
N ARG A 507 14.13 21.53 17.27
CA ARG A 507 13.72 20.25 17.83
C ARG A 507 14.81 19.19 17.71
N PHE A 508 14.49 17.98 18.14
CA PHE A 508 15.28 16.81 17.83
C PHE A 508 15.21 16.51 16.33
N GLU A 509 16.33 16.19 15.72
CA GLU A 509 16.38 15.87 14.29
C GLU A 509 15.79 14.48 14.03
N THR A 510 16.12 13.52 14.91
CA THR A 510 15.68 12.13 14.79
C THR A 510 15.06 11.61 16.08
N VAL A 511 14.28 10.53 15.95
CA VAL A 511 13.70 9.84 17.10
C VAL A 511 14.78 9.25 18.01
N GLU A 512 15.89 8.80 17.45
CA GLU A 512 17.02 8.22 18.16
C GLU A 512 17.73 9.28 19.03
N GLU A 513 17.84 10.52 18.55
CA GLU A 513 18.39 11.63 19.34
C GLU A 513 17.54 11.90 20.58
N MET A 514 16.21 12.00 20.42
CA MET A 514 15.31 12.22 21.55
C MET A 514 15.28 11.02 22.51
N LEU A 515 15.30 9.80 21.99
CA LEU A 515 15.38 8.57 22.78
C LEU A 515 16.63 8.54 23.63
N LEU A 516 17.77 8.83 23.04
CA LEU A 516 19.06 8.87 23.74
C LEU A 516 19.06 9.94 24.84
N ALA A 517 18.47 11.11 24.59
CA ALA A 517 18.33 12.16 25.58
C ALA A 517 17.51 11.71 26.81
N LEU A 518 16.40 10.99 26.59
CA LEU A 518 15.58 10.42 27.66
C LEU A 518 16.28 9.27 28.41
N GLU A 519 17.00 8.40 27.70
CA GLU A 519 17.72 7.28 28.31
C GLU A 519 18.92 7.76 29.16
N ARG A 520 19.61 8.81 28.72
CA ARG A 520 20.71 9.44 29.48
C ARG A 520 20.21 10.22 30.69
N GLY A 521 19.08 10.90 30.54
CA GLY A 521 18.39 11.60 31.63
C GLY A 521 19.30 12.52 32.46
N GLU A 522 19.36 12.24 33.75
CA GLU A 522 20.16 13.03 34.70
C GLU A 522 21.69 12.86 34.55
N MET A 523 22.15 11.73 34.00
CA MET A 523 23.58 11.47 33.87
C MET A 523 24.28 12.37 32.83
N GLN A 524 23.55 12.76 31.78
CA GLN A 524 24.04 13.70 30.75
C GLN A 524 22.92 14.67 30.38
N PRO A 525 22.62 15.68 31.22
CA PRO A 525 21.53 16.59 31.01
C PRO A 525 21.73 17.42 29.75
N LEU A 526 20.64 17.57 28.98
CA LEU A 526 20.64 18.45 27.82
C LEU A 526 20.78 19.91 28.30
N ALA A 527 21.59 20.70 27.61
CA ALA A 527 21.69 22.13 27.88
C ALA A 527 20.34 22.81 27.59
N ALA A 528 19.97 23.83 28.37
CA ALA A 528 18.79 24.63 28.10
C ALA A 528 18.90 25.28 26.70
N LEU A 529 17.79 25.34 25.98
CA LEU A 529 17.73 26.09 24.73
C LEU A 529 18.04 27.58 25.02
N PRO A 530 18.85 28.24 24.19
CA PRO A 530 19.05 29.67 24.33
C PRO A 530 17.71 30.39 24.19
N PRO A 531 17.44 31.43 24.99
CA PRO A 531 16.21 32.16 24.90
C PRO A 531 16.07 32.80 23.50
N THR A 532 14.90 32.69 22.93
CA THR A 532 14.61 33.30 21.60
C THR A 532 14.93 34.79 21.64
N PRO A 533 15.65 35.33 20.64
CA PRO A 533 15.96 36.77 20.60
C PRO A 533 14.71 37.63 20.70
N LEU A 534 14.78 38.73 21.44
CA LEU A 534 13.65 39.62 21.66
C LEU A 534 13.00 40.10 20.35
N MET A 535 13.81 40.18 19.27
CA MET A 535 13.35 40.59 17.93
C MET A 535 12.43 39.55 17.27
N GLU A 536 12.59 38.27 17.58
CA GLU A 536 11.73 37.18 17.09
C GLU A 536 10.54 36.96 18.02
N ARG A 537 10.74 37.17 19.32
CA ARG A 537 9.72 36.99 20.34
C ARG A 537 8.62 38.05 20.29
N ASN A 538 8.97 39.31 20.11
CA ASN A 538 8.04 40.43 20.01
C ASN A 538 8.63 41.57 19.16
N PRO A 539 8.61 41.43 17.81
CA PRO A 539 9.19 42.44 16.93
C PRO A 539 8.56 43.83 17.12
N LEU A 540 7.28 43.88 17.45
CA LEU A 540 6.57 45.13 17.68
C LEU A 540 7.11 45.89 18.90
N ALA A 541 7.38 45.20 20.01
CA ALA A 541 7.96 45.80 21.21
C ALA A 541 9.39 46.30 20.98
N VAL A 542 10.18 45.59 20.17
CA VAL A 542 11.54 46.03 19.77
C VAL A 542 11.47 47.28 18.92
N TRP A 543 10.58 47.32 17.93
CA TRP A 543 10.40 48.52 17.11
C TRP A 543 9.82 49.68 17.88
N GLN A 544 8.89 49.45 18.82
CA GLN A 544 8.38 50.47 19.71
C GLN A 544 9.47 51.04 20.64
N GLY A 545 10.33 50.16 21.18
CA GLY A 545 11.46 50.56 22.01
C GLY A 545 12.49 51.37 21.21
N LEU A 546 12.81 50.98 19.98
CA LEU A 546 13.68 51.74 19.08
C LEU A 546 13.08 53.08 18.69
N ALA A 547 11.78 53.15 18.42
CA ALA A 547 11.08 54.38 18.09
C ALA A 547 11.07 55.35 19.31
N LEU A 548 10.83 54.84 20.51
CA LEU A 548 10.88 55.64 21.74
C LEU A 548 12.30 56.15 22.01
N LEU A 549 13.32 55.32 21.86
CA LEU A 549 14.71 55.70 21.99
C LEU A 549 15.10 56.79 21.00
N SER A 550 14.71 56.61 19.74
CA SER A 550 14.91 57.62 18.69
C SER A 550 14.20 58.93 19.00
N PHE A 551 12.96 58.89 19.48
CA PHE A 551 12.22 60.08 19.89
C PHE A 551 12.88 60.82 21.03
N VAL A 552 13.35 60.12 22.08
CA VAL A 552 14.08 60.70 23.22
C VAL A 552 15.40 61.32 22.74
N LEU A 553 16.12 60.66 21.85
CA LEU A 553 17.39 61.15 21.29
C LEU A 553 17.17 62.45 20.49
N ASN A 554 16.11 62.48 19.69
CA ASN A 554 15.72 63.69 18.95
C ASN A 554 15.35 64.86 19.86
N LEU A 555 14.62 64.59 20.97
CA LEU A 555 14.30 65.63 21.98
C LEU A 555 15.57 66.15 22.68
N LEU A 556 16.54 65.30 23.01
CA LEU A 556 17.82 65.68 23.57
C LEU A 556 18.64 66.52 22.62
N LEU A 557 18.68 66.16 21.36
CA LEU A 557 19.35 66.93 20.29
C LEU A 557 18.70 68.28 20.11
N LEU A 558 17.38 68.37 20.09
CA LEU A 558 16.62 69.61 19.99
C LEU A 558 16.87 70.51 21.20
N TYR A 559 16.90 69.95 22.40
CA TYR A 559 17.23 70.67 23.64
C TYR A 559 18.67 71.23 23.58
N TRP A 560 19.64 70.41 23.13
CA TRP A 560 21.04 70.82 22.99
C TRP A 560 21.22 71.97 21.95
N LEU A 561 20.52 71.91 20.84
CA LEU A 561 20.48 72.96 19.82
C LEU A 561 19.85 74.24 20.32
N LEU A 562 18.79 74.17 21.15
CA LEU A 562 18.13 75.33 21.70
C LEU A 562 18.83 75.93 22.91
N ALA A 563 19.55 75.14 23.69
CA ALA A 563 20.31 75.58 24.87
C ALA A 563 21.75 76.01 24.56
N GLY A 564 22.27 75.68 23.36
CA GLY A 564 23.62 76.08 22.87
C GLY A 564 23.62 77.25 21.89
N ALA A 565 22.46 77.84 21.58
CA ALA A 565 22.28 79.08 20.86
C ALA A 565 21.92 80.20 21.87
#